data_610be9b88346d94217479d990d74ba7c
#
_entry.id   610be9b88346d94217479d990d74ba7c
#
_cell.length_a   1.000
_cell.length_b   1.000
_cell.length_c   1.000
_cell.angle_alpha   90.00
_cell.angle_beta   90.00
_cell.angle_gamma   90.00
#
_symmetry.space_group_name_H-M   'P 1'
#
loop_
_entity.id
_entity.type
_entity.pdbx_description
1 polymer ?
#
loop_
_entity_poly.entity_id
_entity_poly.type
_entity_poly.pdbx_seq_one_letter_code
_entity_poly.pdbx_strand_id
1 'polypeptide(L)'
;RKRETSSPIRMSLTGKENTAKTGLAISIARDRTDKEIVILDIDNSAVQTVAKNYANDDNIRVIPLFDETDSSIFNDDNTTNWTALIDKMGFFIKIIGEEAKKGEIGAVIVDGGSSFLKWCEQAMTDVLMNRSKNPVDVKDGDRFNQAEWRIRNQLFRDVMNRAHQLPIDAVFFTFHLKDVKQFADLGNGQKGLMKVGEVPEWEKGTMRLFSQQIFLARYTKKGDLAAGVKSDPKMKDGAWEIRASIEEMKGWNQEHLGESHTILSVGDGKVSWTGLPFLVWE
;
A
#
# COMPACT_ATOMS: atom_id res chain seq x y z
N ARG A 1 -12.67 29.46 16.26
CA ARG A 1 -13.28 28.12 16.48
C ARG A 1 -12.15 27.20 16.89
N LYS A 2 -12.17 26.62 18.11
CA LYS A 2 -11.33 25.47 18.42
C LYS A 2 -11.71 24.38 17.42
N ARG A 3 -10.73 23.91 16.61
CA ARG A 3 -10.91 22.66 15.84
C ARG A 3 -11.19 21.57 16.87
N GLU A 4 -12.36 21.00 16.83
CA GLU A 4 -12.61 19.73 17.51
C GLU A 4 -11.55 18.78 16.97
N THR A 5 -10.90 18.05 17.84
CA THR A 5 -9.86 17.08 17.49
C THR A 5 -10.52 15.97 16.69
N SER A 6 -10.47 16.07 15.36
CA SER A 6 -10.93 15.00 14.49
C SER A 6 -10.11 13.73 14.77
N SER A 7 -10.74 12.58 14.70
CA SER A 7 -10.10 11.30 14.93
C SER A 7 -8.91 11.09 13.97
N PRO A 8 -7.82 10.47 14.42
CA PRO A 8 -6.69 10.18 13.55
C PRO A 8 -7.12 9.29 12.37
N ILE A 9 -6.71 9.67 11.16
CA ILE A 9 -6.96 8.88 9.96
C ILE A 9 -6.04 7.65 9.95
N ARG A 10 -6.60 6.49 9.68
CA ARG A 10 -5.90 5.22 9.47
C ARG A 10 -6.48 4.58 8.23
N MET A 11 -5.83 4.82 7.08
CA MET A 11 -6.40 4.53 5.77
C MET A 11 -5.54 3.55 4.98
N SER A 12 -6.19 2.59 4.31
CA SER A 12 -5.55 1.79 3.27
C SER A 12 -6.01 2.24 1.89
N LEU A 13 -5.05 2.33 0.98
CA LEU A 13 -5.26 2.62 -0.43
C LEU A 13 -4.84 1.40 -1.23
N THR A 14 -5.80 0.72 -1.85
CA THR A 14 -5.56 -0.52 -2.58
C THR A 14 -5.84 -0.34 -4.06
N GLY A 15 -5.05 -0.96 -4.90
CA GLY A 15 -5.24 -0.87 -6.35
C GLY A 15 -4.08 -1.47 -7.13
N LYS A 16 -4.27 -1.69 -8.42
CA LYS A 16 -3.20 -2.10 -9.33
C LYS A 16 -2.09 -1.04 -9.40
N GLU A 17 -1.01 -1.36 -10.08
CA GLU A 17 0.03 -0.39 -10.40
C GLU A 17 -0.55 0.82 -11.15
N ASN A 18 0.07 1.97 -10.99
CA ASN A 18 -0.32 3.22 -11.66
C ASN A 18 -1.78 3.66 -11.42
N THR A 19 -2.35 3.35 -10.25
CA THR A 19 -3.69 3.83 -9.84
C THR A 19 -3.64 5.03 -8.89
N ALA A 20 -2.53 5.76 -8.85
CA ALA A 20 -2.34 6.99 -8.07
C ALA A 20 -2.48 6.86 -6.54
N LYS A 21 -2.21 5.67 -5.96
CA LYS A 21 -2.30 5.42 -4.51
C LYS A 21 -1.47 6.42 -3.70
N THR A 22 -0.17 6.52 -4.00
CA THR A 22 0.77 7.43 -3.34
C THR A 22 0.36 8.89 -3.49
N GLY A 23 -0.03 9.30 -4.71
CA GLY A 23 -0.50 10.66 -4.97
C GLY A 23 -1.76 11.03 -4.17
N LEU A 24 -2.72 10.09 -4.03
CA LEU A 24 -3.91 10.31 -3.23
C LEU A 24 -3.58 10.39 -1.73
N ALA A 25 -2.69 9.53 -1.23
CA ALA A 25 -2.22 9.59 0.17
C ALA A 25 -1.60 10.95 0.49
N ILE A 26 -0.71 11.45 -0.39
CA ILE A 26 -0.07 12.76 -0.23
C ILE A 26 -1.12 13.88 -0.27
N SER A 27 -2.07 13.84 -1.22
CA SER A 27 -3.12 14.86 -1.33
C SER A 27 -3.95 14.94 -0.05
N ILE A 28 -4.42 13.82 0.49
CA ILE A 28 -5.19 13.81 1.74
C ILE A 28 -4.32 14.23 2.93
N ALA A 29 -3.06 13.79 2.99
CA ALA A 29 -2.14 14.20 4.06
C ALA A 29 -1.94 15.71 4.10
N ARG A 30 -1.75 16.35 2.94
CA ARG A 30 -1.59 17.82 2.82
C ARG A 30 -2.83 18.59 3.27
N ASP A 31 -4.02 18.05 2.94
CA ASP A 31 -5.27 18.67 3.39
C ASP A 31 -5.47 18.52 4.91
N ARG A 32 -4.84 17.50 5.51
CA ARG A 32 -5.00 17.14 6.92
C ARG A 32 -4.03 17.88 7.84
N THR A 33 -2.80 18.14 7.39
CA THR A 33 -1.74 18.67 8.25
C THR A 33 -0.82 19.64 7.52
N ASP A 34 -0.38 20.69 8.23
CA ASP A 34 0.68 21.61 7.77
C ASP A 34 2.08 21.14 8.20
N LYS A 35 2.16 20.03 8.97
CA LYS A 35 3.40 19.45 9.47
C LYS A 35 4.06 18.58 8.41
N GLU A 36 5.23 18.05 8.73
CA GLU A 36 5.95 17.16 7.84
C GLU A 36 5.17 15.89 7.53
N ILE A 37 5.21 15.47 6.27
CA ILE A 37 4.67 14.21 5.74
C ILE A 37 5.86 13.31 5.43
N VAL A 38 5.95 12.17 6.11
CA VAL A 38 7.03 11.20 5.88
C VAL A 38 6.52 10.03 5.07
N ILE A 39 7.24 9.69 4.00
CA ILE A 39 6.94 8.55 3.14
C ILE A 39 8.02 7.48 3.36
N LEU A 40 7.64 6.33 3.89
CA LEU A 40 8.47 5.13 3.92
C LEU A 40 8.29 4.42 2.58
N ASP A 41 9.26 4.62 1.68
CA ASP A 41 9.19 4.14 0.30
C ASP A 41 9.85 2.75 0.19
N ILE A 42 9.02 1.74 0.07
CA ILE A 42 9.44 0.33 0.00
C ILE A 42 9.70 -0.10 -1.44
N ASP A 43 8.92 0.44 -2.38
CA ASP A 43 8.95 0.07 -3.80
C ASP A 43 9.84 1.00 -4.64
N ASN A 44 10.49 1.99 -4.02
CA ASN A 44 11.24 3.06 -4.71
C ASN A 44 10.41 3.85 -5.74
N SER A 45 9.09 3.90 -5.56
CA SER A 45 8.15 4.56 -6.47
C SER A 45 7.74 5.97 -6.02
N ALA A 46 7.79 6.23 -4.72
CA ALA A 46 7.38 7.51 -4.14
C ALA A 46 8.35 8.64 -4.50
N VAL A 47 9.65 8.37 -4.56
CA VAL A 47 10.67 9.36 -4.94
C VAL A 47 10.32 10.00 -6.30
N GLN A 48 9.98 9.20 -7.30
CA GLN A 48 9.63 9.71 -8.63
C GLN A 48 8.31 10.50 -8.61
N THR A 49 7.32 10.03 -7.82
CA THR A 49 6.03 10.70 -7.68
C THR A 49 6.20 12.08 -7.05
N VAL A 50 7.00 12.18 -5.98
CA VAL A 50 7.28 13.43 -5.27
C VAL A 50 8.08 14.38 -6.16
N ALA A 51 9.17 13.94 -6.77
CA ALA A 51 10.00 14.76 -7.64
C ALA A 51 9.22 15.35 -8.81
N LYS A 52 8.26 14.61 -9.36
CA LYS A 52 7.46 15.06 -10.51
C LYS A 52 6.31 15.99 -10.15
N ASN A 53 5.60 15.70 -9.04
CA ASN A 53 4.33 16.36 -8.75
C ASN A 53 4.37 17.27 -7.53
N TYR A 54 5.40 17.14 -6.68
CA TYR A 54 5.50 17.82 -5.38
C TYR A 54 6.92 18.39 -5.15
N ALA A 55 7.67 18.69 -6.22
CA ALA A 55 9.06 19.15 -6.14
C ALA A 55 9.27 20.45 -5.32
N ASN A 56 8.22 21.23 -5.13
CA ASN A 56 8.25 22.49 -4.37
C ASN A 56 7.66 22.35 -2.95
N ASP A 57 7.37 21.14 -2.52
CA ASP A 57 6.78 20.88 -1.20
C ASP A 57 7.88 20.47 -0.22
N ASP A 58 8.42 21.45 0.49
CA ASP A 58 9.52 21.26 1.45
C ASP A 58 9.10 20.43 2.69
N ASN A 59 7.81 20.18 2.89
CA ASN A 59 7.29 19.43 4.01
C ASN A 59 7.06 17.92 3.69
N ILE A 60 7.55 17.43 2.54
CA ILE A 60 7.49 16.00 2.20
C ILE A 60 8.88 15.39 2.24
N ARG A 61 9.09 14.47 3.17
CA ARG A 61 10.32 13.68 3.30
C ARG A 61 10.10 12.25 2.82
N VAL A 62 10.86 11.82 1.82
CA VAL A 62 10.86 10.44 1.34
C VAL A 62 12.06 9.70 1.91
N ILE A 63 11.82 8.54 2.50
CA ILE A 63 12.83 7.64 3.04
C ILE A 63 12.81 6.36 2.21
N PRO A 64 13.73 6.20 1.24
CA PRO A 64 13.87 4.96 0.51
C PRO A 64 14.41 3.87 1.45
N LEU A 65 13.67 2.79 1.59
CA LEU A 65 14.08 1.69 2.48
C LEU A 65 15.05 0.74 1.81
N PHE A 66 14.86 0.46 0.53
CA PHE A 66 15.79 -0.32 -0.26
C PHE A 66 16.71 0.63 -1.03
N ASP A 67 17.95 0.73 -0.56
CA ASP A 67 19.01 1.54 -1.17
C ASP A 67 20.21 0.63 -1.45
N GLU A 68 20.52 0.40 -2.73
CA GLU A 68 21.62 -0.47 -3.16
C GLU A 68 23.00 0.03 -2.69
N THR A 69 23.13 1.28 -2.28
CA THR A 69 24.36 1.84 -1.73
C THR A 69 24.53 1.60 -0.23
N ASP A 70 23.49 1.18 0.46
CA ASP A 70 23.50 0.84 1.88
C ASP A 70 23.97 -0.60 2.10
N SER A 71 25.26 -0.77 2.40
CA SER A 71 25.85 -2.09 2.64
C SER A 71 25.21 -2.85 3.81
N SER A 72 24.51 -2.18 4.72
CA SER A 72 23.90 -2.82 5.89
C SER A 72 22.72 -3.74 5.55
N ILE A 73 22.13 -3.59 4.35
CA ILE A 73 21.03 -4.41 3.87
C ILE A 73 21.45 -5.62 3.05
N PHE A 74 22.75 -5.89 2.96
CA PHE A 74 23.31 -7.04 2.24
C PHE A 74 24.06 -7.97 3.16
N ASN A 75 24.08 -9.24 2.81
CA ASN A 75 24.92 -10.26 3.42
C ASN A 75 26.34 -10.21 2.81
N ASP A 76 27.29 -10.92 3.38
CA ASP A 76 28.68 -11.00 2.90
C ASP A 76 28.80 -11.53 1.46
N ASP A 77 27.83 -12.31 1.00
CA ASP A 77 27.73 -12.85 -0.36
C ASP A 77 26.98 -11.93 -1.34
N ASN A 78 26.70 -10.69 -0.95
CA ASN A 78 25.91 -9.69 -1.68
C ASN A 78 24.43 -10.08 -1.92
N THR A 79 23.91 -11.08 -1.23
CA THR A 79 22.47 -11.33 -1.22
C THR A 79 21.76 -10.35 -0.29
N THR A 80 20.48 -10.04 -0.55
CA THR A 80 19.72 -9.14 0.30
C THR A 80 19.48 -9.74 1.68
N ASN A 81 19.80 -8.98 2.73
CA ASN A 81 19.48 -9.31 4.11
C ASN A 81 18.07 -8.80 4.44
N TRP A 82 17.07 -9.63 4.22
CA TRP A 82 15.67 -9.28 4.42
C TRP A 82 15.33 -8.94 5.87
N THR A 83 16.00 -9.57 6.84
CA THR A 83 15.82 -9.24 8.25
C THR A 83 16.32 -7.83 8.54
N ALA A 84 17.49 -7.45 8.02
CA ALA A 84 18.04 -6.10 8.18
C ALA A 84 17.12 -5.03 7.59
N LEU A 85 16.48 -5.30 6.44
CA LEU A 85 15.48 -4.39 5.84
C LEU A 85 14.24 -4.19 6.74
N ILE A 86 13.74 -5.27 7.35
CA ILE A 86 12.61 -5.20 8.28
C ILE A 86 13.01 -4.42 9.53
N ASP A 87 14.21 -4.65 10.07
CA ASP A 87 14.73 -3.94 11.21
C ASP A 87 14.94 -2.45 10.92
N LYS A 88 15.46 -2.13 9.72
CA LYS A 88 15.61 -0.75 9.21
C LYS A 88 14.26 -0.02 9.17
N MET A 89 13.21 -0.66 8.65
CA MET A 89 11.87 -0.09 8.66
C MET A 89 11.38 0.14 10.09
N GLY A 90 11.56 -0.84 10.99
CA GLY A 90 11.21 -0.71 12.39
C GLY A 90 11.97 0.42 13.11
N PHE A 91 13.22 0.64 12.76
CA PHE A 91 14.05 1.75 13.25
C PHE A 91 13.52 3.12 12.80
N PHE A 92 13.20 3.28 11.52
CA PHE A 92 12.61 4.54 11.04
C PHE A 92 11.25 4.84 11.68
N ILE A 93 10.37 3.84 11.85
CA ILE A 93 9.09 4.03 12.54
C ILE A 93 9.32 4.51 13.99
N LYS A 94 10.36 4.02 14.67
CA LYS A 94 10.71 4.50 16.02
C LYS A 94 11.15 5.96 16.00
N ILE A 95 12.06 6.36 15.10
CA ILE A 95 12.50 7.76 14.95
C ILE A 95 11.30 8.67 14.65
N ILE A 96 10.48 8.30 13.67
CA ILE A 96 9.27 9.03 13.32
C ILE A 96 8.35 9.19 14.54
N GLY A 97 8.23 8.15 15.38
CA GLY A 97 7.45 8.23 16.60
C GLY A 97 8.00 9.20 17.64
N GLU A 98 9.32 9.37 17.70
CA GLU A 98 9.97 10.36 18.57
C GLU A 98 9.79 11.79 18.05
N GLU A 99 9.93 12.01 16.74
CA GLU A 99 9.69 13.30 16.06
C GLU A 99 8.19 13.69 16.14
N ALA A 100 7.29 12.72 15.96
CA ALA A 100 5.85 12.91 16.11
C ALA A 100 5.43 13.39 17.51
N LYS A 101 6.07 12.87 18.57
CA LYS A 101 5.83 13.34 19.95
C LYS A 101 6.23 14.77 20.16
N LYS A 102 7.19 15.30 19.39
CA LYS A 102 7.57 16.71 19.40
C LYS A 102 6.63 17.59 18.58
N GLY A 103 5.70 16.97 17.84
CA GLY A 103 4.75 17.66 16.99
C GLY A 103 5.31 18.05 15.62
N GLU A 104 6.44 17.49 15.21
CA GLU A 104 7.12 17.81 13.95
C GLU A 104 6.45 17.11 12.76
N ILE A 105 5.94 15.88 12.96
CA ILE A 105 5.31 15.05 11.91
C ILE A 105 3.80 15.03 12.08
N GLY A 106 3.07 15.20 10.99
CA GLY A 106 1.61 15.13 10.94
C GLY A 106 1.06 13.92 10.22
N ALA A 107 1.78 13.40 9.23
CA ALA A 107 1.35 12.23 8.48
C ALA A 107 2.50 11.28 8.12
N VAL A 108 2.16 9.99 8.01
CA VAL A 108 3.08 8.96 7.51
C VAL A 108 2.39 8.15 6.43
N ILE A 109 3.11 7.88 5.35
CA ILE A 109 2.69 7.03 4.24
C ILE A 109 3.64 5.84 4.18
N VAL A 110 3.13 4.63 4.39
CA VAL A 110 3.85 3.38 4.16
C VAL A 110 3.54 2.95 2.73
N ASP A 111 4.44 3.26 1.81
CA ASP A 111 4.24 3.02 0.38
C ASP A 111 4.89 1.70 -0.04
N GLY A 112 4.06 0.73 -0.43
CA GLY A 112 4.50 -0.62 -0.79
C GLY A 112 4.25 -1.69 0.28
N GLY A 113 3.13 -1.63 1.01
CA GLY A 113 2.78 -2.63 2.03
C GLY A 113 2.74 -4.08 1.52
N SER A 114 2.42 -4.29 0.24
CA SER A 114 2.47 -5.61 -0.40
C SER A 114 3.91 -6.11 -0.58
N SER A 115 4.83 -5.22 -0.97
CA SER A 115 6.25 -5.53 -1.07
C SER A 115 6.86 -5.81 0.29
N PHE A 116 6.44 -5.06 1.32
CA PHE A 116 6.84 -5.34 2.69
C PHE A 116 6.38 -6.75 3.15
N LEU A 117 5.19 -7.18 2.78
CA LEU A 117 4.75 -8.56 3.07
C LEU A 117 5.67 -9.60 2.40
N LYS A 118 6.12 -9.34 1.17
CA LYS A 118 7.09 -10.21 0.47
C LYS A 118 8.45 -10.21 1.16
N TRP A 119 8.93 -9.07 1.66
CA TRP A 119 10.16 -9.02 2.47
C TRP A 119 10.05 -9.89 3.72
N CYS A 120 8.90 -9.83 4.41
CA CYS A 120 8.65 -10.70 5.58
C CYS A 120 8.62 -12.20 5.21
N GLU A 121 8.15 -12.53 4.01
CA GLU A 121 8.17 -13.91 3.49
C GLU A 121 9.59 -14.39 3.20
N GLN A 122 10.42 -13.54 2.57
CA GLN A 122 11.82 -13.87 2.33
C GLN A 122 12.60 -14.02 3.65
N ALA A 123 12.42 -13.08 4.60
CA ALA A 123 13.06 -13.18 5.92
C ALA A 123 12.63 -14.47 6.67
N MET A 124 11.36 -14.85 6.58
CA MET A 124 10.88 -16.14 7.11
C MET A 124 11.62 -17.31 6.45
N THR A 125 11.77 -17.28 5.13
CA THR A 125 12.46 -18.33 4.37
C THR A 125 13.92 -18.45 4.82
N ASP A 126 14.63 -17.33 4.98
CA ASP A 126 16.01 -17.30 5.46
C ASP A 126 16.14 -17.90 6.87
N VAL A 127 15.24 -17.53 7.78
CA VAL A 127 15.21 -18.09 9.15
C VAL A 127 15.00 -19.60 9.13
N LEU A 128 14.11 -20.10 8.26
CA LEU A 128 13.83 -21.52 8.14
C LEU A 128 14.99 -22.27 7.49
N MET A 129 15.60 -21.69 6.45
CA MET A 129 16.80 -22.27 5.81
C MET A 129 17.95 -22.43 6.80
N ASN A 130 18.20 -21.42 7.65
CA ASN A 130 19.25 -21.47 8.66
C ASN A 130 18.97 -22.48 9.77
N ARG A 131 17.72 -22.89 9.99
CA ARG A 131 17.33 -23.91 10.97
C ARG A 131 17.24 -25.32 10.39
N SER A 132 17.12 -25.44 9.08
CA SER A 132 16.91 -26.73 8.41
C SER A 132 18.23 -27.50 8.25
N LYS A 133 18.15 -28.81 8.48
CA LYS A 133 19.25 -29.74 8.15
C LYS A 133 19.39 -29.95 6.63
N ASN A 134 18.32 -29.64 5.85
CA ASN A 134 18.26 -29.75 4.40
C ASN A 134 17.73 -28.43 3.80
N PRO A 135 18.58 -27.43 3.56
CA PRO A 135 18.16 -26.14 3.02
C PRO A 135 17.44 -26.20 1.67
N VAL A 136 17.67 -27.25 0.87
CA VAL A 136 17.02 -27.44 -0.43
C VAL A 136 15.50 -27.64 -0.29
N ASP A 137 15.05 -28.27 0.78
CA ASP A 137 13.63 -28.55 1.03
C ASP A 137 12.84 -27.28 1.41
N VAL A 138 13.54 -26.22 1.81
CA VAL A 138 12.92 -24.94 2.24
C VAL A 138 12.65 -24.01 1.06
N LYS A 139 13.38 -24.18 -0.07
CA LYS A 139 13.20 -23.34 -1.27
C LYS A 139 11.89 -23.58 -2.02
N ASP A 140 11.22 -24.68 -1.72
CA ASP A 140 9.95 -25.06 -2.36
C ASP A 140 8.78 -24.47 -1.54
N GLY A 141 8.44 -23.21 -1.81
CA GLY A 141 7.49 -22.39 -1.01
C GLY A 141 6.10 -22.98 -0.84
N ASP A 142 5.73 -24.00 -1.62
CA ASP A 142 4.44 -24.69 -1.51
C ASP A 142 4.37 -25.65 -0.29
N ARG A 143 5.46 -25.81 0.45
CA ARG A 143 5.59 -26.77 1.57
C ARG A 143 5.55 -26.16 2.96
N PHE A 144 5.45 -24.86 3.09
CA PHE A 144 5.37 -24.21 4.40
C PHE A 144 4.07 -24.58 5.13
N ASN A 145 4.22 -25.04 6.37
CA ASN A 145 3.07 -25.34 7.22
C ASN A 145 2.54 -24.05 7.91
N GLN A 146 1.36 -24.16 8.55
CA GLN A 146 0.73 -23.00 9.19
C GLN A 146 1.57 -22.36 10.30
N ALA A 147 2.42 -23.13 10.99
CA ALA A 147 3.27 -22.60 12.06
C ALA A 147 4.40 -21.75 11.48
N GLU A 148 4.94 -22.12 10.33
CA GLU A 148 5.97 -21.38 9.63
C GLU A 148 5.42 -20.05 9.07
N TRP A 149 4.24 -20.07 8.47
CA TRP A 149 3.55 -18.84 8.03
C TRP A 149 3.28 -17.84 9.17
N ARG A 150 3.24 -18.29 10.42
CA ARG A 150 3.11 -17.38 11.58
C ARG A 150 4.33 -16.46 11.71
N ILE A 151 5.53 -16.90 11.34
CA ILE A 151 6.75 -16.07 11.42
C ILE A 151 6.57 -14.85 10.50
N ARG A 152 6.24 -15.06 9.23
CA ARG A 152 5.96 -13.97 8.27
C ARG A 152 4.89 -13.02 8.80
N ASN A 153 3.77 -13.59 9.25
CA ASN A 153 2.63 -12.79 9.69
C ASN A 153 2.97 -11.98 10.94
N GLN A 154 3.80 -12.52 11.84
CA GLN A 154 4.24 -11.80 13.03
C GLN A 154 5.17 -10.65 12.65
N LEU A 155 6.19 -10.88 11.83
CA LEU A 155 7.10 -9.84 11.33
C LEU A 155 6.31 -8.68 10.69
N PHE A 156 5.37 -9.02 9.81
CA PHE A 156 4.53 -8.03 9.15
C PHE A 156 3.68 -7.24 10.15
N ARG A 157 2.94 -7.94 11.03
CA ARG A 157 2.04 -7.30 11.99
C ARG A 157 2.76 -6.41 12.99
N ASP A 158 3.92 -6.81 13.47
CA ASP A 158 4.67 -6.07 14.48
C ASP A 158 5.07 -4.69 13.95
N VAL A 159 5.51 -4.61 12.70
CA VAL A 159 5.90 -3.36 12.07
C VAL A 159 4.66 -2.52 11.70
N MET A 160 3.65 -3.13 11.09
CA MET A 160 2.42 -2.44 10.69
C MET A 160 1.67 -1.88 11.90
N ASN A 161 1.58 -2.63 13.00
CA ASN A 161 0.96 -2.16 14.23
C ASN A 161 1.70 -0.95 14.82
N ARG A 162 3.03 -0.96 14.81
CA ARG A 162 3.82 0.19 15.29
C ARG A 162 3.58 1.43 14.44
N ALA A 163 3.54 1.28 13.12
CA ALA A 163 3.22 2.39 12.22
C ALA A 163 1.79 2.91 12.45
N HIS A 164 0.82 2.02 12.60
CA HIS A 164 -0.58 2.37 12.89
C HIS A 164 -0.75 3.14 14.21
N GLN A 165 0.07 2.86 15.22
CA GLN A 165 -0.02 3.45 16.55
C GLN A 165 0.76 4.76 16.70
N LEU A 166 1.36 5.29 15.63
CA LEU A 166 2.06 6.57 15.68
C LEU A 166 1.12 7.70 16.16
N PRO A 167 1.58 8.58 17.06
CA PRO A 167 0.77 9.66 17.62
C PRO A 167 0.70 10.85 16.65
N ILE A 168 0.13 10.64 15.46
CA ILE A 168 0.03 11.59 14.36
C ILE A 168 -1.38 11.65 13.78
N ASP A 169 -1.65 12.69 13.01
CA ASP A 169 -2.98 12.99 12.47
C ASP A 169 -3.43 11.97 11.41
N ALA A 170 -2.49 11.42 10.61
CA ALA A 170 -2.84 10.47 9.58
C ALA A 170 -1.74 9.40 9.34
N VAL A 171 -2.15 8.16 9.11
CA VAL A 171 -1.29 7.08 8.60
C VAL A 171 -1.97 6.43 7.42
N PHE A 172 -1.24 6.35 6.31
CA PHE A 172 -1.68 5.72 5.08
C PHE A 172 -0.84 4.50 4.77
N PHE A 173 -1.47 3.49 4.19
CA PHE A 173 -0.80 2.29 3.71
C PHE A 173 -1.24 2.01 2.29
N THR A 174 -0.30 1.80 1.39
CA THR A 174 -0.63 1.41 0.02
C THR A 174 -0.43 -0.09 -0.18
N PHE A 175 -1.36 -0.71 -0.90
CA PHE A 175 -1.29 -2.14 -1.22
C PHE A 175 -1.61 -2.39 -2.69
N HIS A 176 -0.96 -3.40 -3.26
CA HIS A 176 -1.33 -3.94 -4.55
C HIS A 176 -2.50 -4.91 -4.44
N LEU A 177 -3.06 -5.24 -5.59
CA LEU A 177 -4.08 -6.27 -5.73
C LEU A 177 -3.43 -7.54 -6.29
N LYS A 178 -3.84 -8.67 -5.76
CA LYS A 178 -3.55 -9.97 -6.33
C LYS A 178 -4.81 -10.61 -6.91
N ASP A 179 -4.62 -11.37 -7.97
CA ASP A 179 -5.70 -12.11 -8.60
C ASP A 179 -6.13 -13.30 -7.74
N VAL A 180 -7.42 -13.42 -7.52
CA VAL A 180 -8.03 -14.64 -6.99
C VAL A 180 -8.33 -15.55 -8.17
N LYS A 181 -7.75 -16.76 -8.17
CA LYS A 181 -7.96 -17.76 -9.21
C LYS A 181 -8.68 -18.97 -8.62
N GLN A 182 -9.64 -19.51 -9.36
CA GLN A 182 -10.34 -20.75 -9.02
C GLN A 182 -10.23 -21.73 -10.18
N PHE A 183 -10.18 -23.04 -9.84
CA PHE A 183 -10.30 -24.08 -10.85
C PHE A 183 -11.71 -24.06 -11.43
N ALA A 184 -11.80 -23.88 -12.72
CA ALA A 184 -13.04 -23.90 -13.47
C ALA A 184 -12.92 -24.85 -14.67
N ASP A 185 -14.05 -25.34 -15.13
CA ASP A 185 -14.12 -26.06 -16.40
C ASP A 185 -14.01 -25.04 -17.54
N LEU A 186 -12.97 -25.15 -18.35
CA LEU A 186 -12.71 -24.28 -19.49
C LEU A 186 -13.48 -24.71 -20.76
N GLY A 187 -14.33 -25.72 -20.65
CA GLY A 187 -14.97 -26.40 -21.75
C GLY A 187 -14.15 -27.57 -22.28
N ASN A 188 -14.81 -28.48 -23.00
CA ASN A 188 -14.20 -29.70 -23.56
C ASN A 188 -13.49 -30.63 -22.57
N GLY A 189 -13.91 -30.60 -21.28
CA GLY A 189 -13.31 -31.41 -20.22
C GLY A 189 -11.95 -30.96 -19.72
N GLN A 190 -11.49 -29.79 -20.15
CA GLN A 190 -10.27 -29.18 -19.63
C GLN A 190 -10.58 -28.35 -18.39
N LYS A 191 -9.82 -28.60 -17.31
CA LYS A 191 -9.84 -27.77 -16.09
C LYS A 191 -8.65 -26.85 -16.06
N GLY A 192 -8.87 -25.59 -15.72
CA GLY A 192 -7.82 -24.59 -15.59
C GLY A 192 -8.12 -23.55 -14.53
N LEU A 193 -7.10 -22.76 -14.17
CA LEU A 193 -7.23 -21.67 -13.23
C LEU A 193 -7.83 -20.45 -13.95
N MET A 194 -9.05 -20.08 -13.59
CA MET A 194 -9.68 -18.83 -14.04
C MET A 194 -9.58 -17.76 -12.97
N LYS A 195 -9.29 -16.53 -13.38
CA LYS A 195 -9.39 -15.35 -12.52
C LYS A 195 -10.88 -15.08 -12.22
N VAL A 196 -11.23 -15.10 -10.93
CA VAL A 196 -12.60 -14.86 -10.44
C VAL A 196 -12.74 -13.53 -9.69
N GLY A 197 -11.63 -12.85 -9.40
CA GLY A 197 -11.66 -11.57 -8.70
C GLY A 197 -10.27 -11.05 -8.38
N GLU A 198 -10.24 -10.00 -7.60
CA GLU A 198 -9.02 -9.38 -7.07
C GLU A 198 -9.23 -9.08 -5.59
N VAL A 199 -8.16 -9.24 -4.80
CA VAL A 199 -8.14 -8.91 -3.38
C VAL A 199 -6.85 -8.17 -3.04
N PRO A 200 -6.83 -7.34 -1.99
CA PRO A 200 -5.60 -6.73 -1.54
C PRO A 200 -4.53 -7.76 -1.18
N GLU A 201 -3.30 -7.51 -1.60
CA GLU A 201 -2.15 -8.35 -1.28
C GLU A 201 -1.58 -7.96 0.09
N TRP A 202 -2.25 -8.40 1.13
CA TRP A 202 -1.89 -8.19 2.53
C TRP A 202 -2.07 -9.45 3.38
N GLU A 203 -1.63 -9.40 4.64
CA GLU A 203 -1.93 -10.44 5.62
C GLU A 203 -3.41 -10.33 6.07
N LYS A 204 -4.07 -11.46 6.27
CA LYS A 204 -5.52 -11.56 6.52
C LYS A 204 -6.06 -10.70 7.67
N GLY A 205 -5.23 -10.41 8.68
CA GLY A 205 -5.61 -9.57 9.81
C GLY A 205 -5.46 -8.07 9.59
N THR A 206 -4.80 -7.66 8.51
CA THR A 206 -4.39 -6.28 8.25
C THR A 206 -5.57 -5.32 8.08
N MET A 207 -6.67 -5.78 7.50
CA MET A 207 -7.88 -4.97 7.31
C MET A 207 -8.42 -4.36 8.61
N ARG A 208 -8.17 -5.00 9.77
CA ARG A 208 -8.66 -4.51 11.07
C ARG A 208 -7.94 -3.26 11.56
N LEU A 209 -6.76 -2.97 11.00
CA LEU A 209 -5.96 -1.79 11.35
C LEU A 209 -6.55 -0.51 10.79
N PHE A 210 -7.37 -0.58 9.75
CA PHE A 210 -7.84 0.60 9.05
C PHE A 210 -9.23 1.02 9.49
N SER A 211 -9.40 2.33 9.64
CA SER A 211 -10.72 2.95 9.80
C SER A 211 -11.37 3.22 8.44
N GLN A 212 -10.55 3.33 7.40
CA GLN A 212 -10.98 3.63 6.04
C GLN A 212 -10.22 2.78 5.02
N GLN A 213 -10.94 2.17 4.09
CA GLN A 213 -10.36 1.37 3.02
C GLN A 213 -10.88 1.89 1.68
N ILE A 214 -9.95 2.40 0.87
CA ILE A 214 -10.23 2.97 -0.44
C ILE A 214 -9.63 2.06 -1.50
N PHE A 215 -10.45 1.69 -2.45
CA PHE A 215 -10.07 0.91 -3.61
C PHE A 215 -9.92 1.80 -4.84
N LEU A 216 -8.79 1.70 -5.53
CA LEU A 216 -8.46 2.51 -6.68
C LEU A 216 -8.42 1.68 -7.95
N ALA A 217 -9.17 2.07 -8.95
CA ALA A 217 -9.18 1.41 -10.25
C ALA A 217 -9.12 2.40 -11.40
N ARG A 218 -8.44 1.99 -12.47
CA ARG A 218 -8.43 2.72 -13.73
C ARG A 218 -9.60 2.27 -14.59
N TYR A 219 -10.23 3.23 -15.26
CA TYR A 219 -11.34 3.02 -16.16
C TYR A 219 -11.02 3.57 -17.55
N THR A 220 -11.45 2.85 -18.56
CA THR A 220 -11.50 3.29 -19.97
C THR A 220 -12.82 2.84 -20.59
N LYS A 221 -13.14 3.34 -21.78
CA LYS A 221 -14.37 2.95 -22.48
C LYS A 221 -14.51 1.44 -22.68
N LYS A 222 -13.43 0.77 -23.09
CA LYS A 222 -13.45 -0.68 -23.40
C LYS A 222 -12.96 -1.55 -22.25
N GLY A 223 -12.17 -0.97 -21.32
CA GLY A 223 -11.46 -1.73 -20.31
C GLY A 223 -10.29 -2.54 -20.88
N ASP A 224 -9.56 -3.19 -19.99
CA ASP A 224 -8.54 -4.19 -20.27
C ASP A 224 -8.40 -5.09 -19.03
N LEU A 225 -9.01 -6.25 -19.09
CA LEU A 225 -9.01 -7.18 -17.95
C LEU A 225 -7.60 -7.67 -17.60
N ALA A 226 -6.71 -7.84 -18.58
CA ALA A 226 -5.35 -8.30 -18.36
C ALA A 226 -4.53 -7.24 -17.60
N ALA A 227 -4.74 -5.96 -17.94
CA ALA A 227 -4.11 -4.84 -17.25
C ALA A 227 -4.88 -4.40 -15.97
N GLY A 228 -5.99 -5.04 -15.64
CA GLY A 228 -6.83 -4.65 -14.49
C GLY A 228 -7.55 -3.32 -14.69
N VAL A 229 -7.78 -2.91 -15.94
CA VAL A 229 -8.51 -1.69 -16.31
C VAL A 229 -9.99 -2.03 -16.49
N LYS A 230 -10.85 -1.34 -15.75
CA LYS A 230 -12.30 -1.55 -15.80
C LYS A 230 -12.93 -0.85 -17.03
N SER A 231 -14.01 -1.41 -17.54
CA SER A 231 -14.78 -0.83 -18.64
C SER A 231 -15.83 0.14 -18.12
N ASP A 232 -15.94 1.30 -18.80
CA ASP A 232 -17.08 2.20 -18.68
C ASP A 232 -17.49 2.69 -20.09
N PRO A 233 -18.54 2.09 -20.68
CA PRO A 233 -18.99 2.41 -22.05
C PRO A 233 -19.41 3.88 -22.25
N LYS A 234 -19.68 4.62 -21.17
CA LYS A 234 -20.07 6.04 -21.22
C LYS A 234 -18.88 6.97 -21.46
N MET A 235 -17.67 6.48 -21.28
CA MET A 235 -16.47 7.29 -21.48
C MET A 235 -16.21 7.56 -22.97
N LYS A 236 -15.54 8.68 -23.26
CA LYS A 236 -15.07 9.01 -24.62
C LYS A 236 -13.92 8.07 -25.01
N ASP A 237 -13.78 7.84 -26.31
CA ASP A 237 -12.63 7.10 -26.84
C ASP A 237 -11.33 7.86 -26.54
N GLY A 238 -10.31 7.12 -26.07
CA GLY A 238 -9.02 7.68 -25.68
C GLY A 238 -8.98 8.34 -24.29
N ALA A 239 -10.12 8.58 -23.66
CA ALA A 239 -10.16 9.06 -22.29
C ALA A 239 -9.96 7.91 -21.30
N TRP A 240 -9.37 8.25 -20.13
CA TRP A 240 -9.27 7.34 -19.00
C TRP A 240 -9.37 8.10 -17.68
N GLU A 241 -9.79 7.43 -16.65
CA GLU A 241 -9.88 8.00 -15.30
C GLU A 241 -9.47 6.98 -14.25
N ILE A 242 -9.07 7.50 -13.09
CA ILE A 242 -8.90 6.72 -11.86
C ILE A 242 -10.04 7.09 -10.93
N ARG A 243 -10.74 6.07 -10.46
CA ARG A 243 -11.81 6.21 -9.47
C ARG A 243 -11.39 5.58 -8.16
N ALA A 244 -11.71 6.29 -7.07
CA ALA A 244 -11.60 5.82 -5.71
C ALA A 244 -12.97 5.34 -5.25
N SER A 245 -13.08 4.06 -4.90
CA SER A 245 -14.29 3.46 -4.33
C SER A 245 -14.09 3.22 -2.84
N ILE A 246 -15.09 3.56 -2.03
CA ILE A 246 -15.05 3.47 -0.58
C ILE A 246 -15.55 2.10 -0.18
N GLU A 247 -14.63 1.22 0.26
CA GLU A 247 -14.92 -0.19 0.58
C GLU A 247 -15.28 -0.39 2.06
N GLU A 248 -14.67 0.40 2.96
CA GLU A 248 -14.94 0.34 4.39
C GLU A 248 -14.72 1.71 5.02
N MET A 249 -15.65 2.10 5.88
CA MET A 249 -15.59 3.29 6.71
C MET A 249 -16.06 2.92 8.12
N LYS A 250 -15.26 3.27 9.13
CA LYS A 250 -15.64 3.11 10.54
C LYS A 250 -15.93 4.50 11.12
N GLY A 251 -17.05 4.61 11.83
CA GLY A 251 -17.43 5.86 12.47
C GLY A 251 -18.49 6.65 11.69
N TRP A 252 -18.29 7.96 11.56
CA TRP A 252 -19.31 8.92 11.11
C TRP A 252 -19.63 8.85 9.62
N ASN A 253 -18.66 8.48 8.79
CA ASN A 253 -18.77 8.61 7.33
C ASN A 253 -19.27 7.33 6.64
N GLN A 254 -19.98 6.46 7.37
CA GLN A 254 -20.56 5.22 6.81
C GLN A 254 -21.55 5.48 5.68
N GLU A 255 -22.11 6.67 5.60
CA GLU A 255 -23.00 7.12 4.53
C GLU A 255 -22.32 7.13 3.15
N HIS A 256 -20.98 7.29 3.13
CA HIS A 256 -20.21 7.27 1.89
C HIS A 256 -19.78 5.86 1.44
N LEU A 257 -20.14 4.83 2.22
CA LEU A 257 -19.80 3.45 1.89
C LEU A 257 -20.40 3.04 0.54
N GLY A 258 -19.55 2.52 -0.34
CA GLY A 258 -19.93 2.11 -1.69
C GLY A 258 -19.92 3.25 -2.73
N GLU A 259 -19.67 4.50 -2.31
CA GLU A 259 -19.48 5.60 -3.26
C GLU A 259 -18.20 5.42 -4.09
N SER A 260 -18.21 6.00 -5.28
CA SER A 260 -17.05 6.01 -6.17
C SER A 260 -16.86 7.41 -6.75
N HIS A 261 -15.66 7.95 -6.55
CA HIS A 261 -15.29 9.32 -6.94
C HIS A 261 -14.15 9.29 -7.96
N THR A 262 -14.28 10.04 -9.06
CA THR A 262 -13.19 10.25 -10.00
C THR A 262 -12.16 11.19 -9.36
N ILE A 263 -10.94 10.69 -9.13
CA ILE A 263 -9.85 11.45 -8.52
C ILE A 263 -8.85 12.01 -9.53
N LEU A 264 -8.75 11.36 -10.67
CA LEU A 264 -7.90 11.76 -11.79
C LEU A 264 -8.61 11.43 -13.09
N SER A 265 -8.61 12.37 -14.01
CA SER A 265 -9.13 12.15 -15.37
C SER A 265 -8.16 12.65 -16.42
N VAL A 266 -8.12 11.94 -17.55
CA VAL A 266 -7.33 12.31 -18.73
C VAL A 266 -8.23 12.21 -19.95
N GLY A 267 -8.33 13.30 -20.68
CA GLY A 267 -9.11 13.38 -21.91
C GLY A 267 -8.83 14.67 -22.65
N ASP A 268 -8.98 14.64 -23.99
CA ASP A 268 -8.75 15.79 -24.89
C ASP A 268 -7.36 16.44 -24.66
N GLY A 269 -6.33 15.63 -24.35
CA GLY A 269 -4.95 16.07 -24.07
C GLY A 269 -4.75 16.77 -22.73
N LYS A 270 -5.75 16.78 -21.84
CA LYS A 270 -5.68 17.40 -20.53
C LYS A 270 -5.70 16.36 -19.42
N VAL A 271 -4.92 16.62 -18.39
CA VAL A 271 -4.91 15.86 -17.13
C VAL A 271 -5.57 16.74 -16.07
N SER A 272 -6.56 16.19 -15.37
CA SER A 272 -7.23 16.87 -14.28
C SER A 272 -7.16 16.02 -13.03
N TRP A 273 -6.58 16.57 -11.95
CA TRP A 273 -6.57 16.00 -10.62
C TRP A 273 -7.66 16.64 -9.77
N THR A 274 -8.55 15.83 -9.22
CA THR A 274 -9.65 16.30 -8.36
C THR A 274 -9.42 15.90 -6.90
N GLY A 275 -8.69 14.79 -6.68
CA GLY A 275 -8.56 14.19 -5.35
C GLY A 275 -9.86 13.58 -4.85
N LEU A 276 -9.86 13.13 -3.60
CA LEU A 276 -11.04 12.63 -2.92
C LEU A 276 -11.70 13.79 -2.16
N PRO A 277 -13.04 13.97 -2.24
CA PRO A 277 -13.73 15.04 -1.52
C PRO A 277 -13.46 15.00 -0.01
N PHE A 278 -13.23 16.16 0.61
CA PHE A 278 -12.92 16.29 2.03
C PHE A 278 -13.95 15.57 2.93
N LEU A 279 -15.24 15.76 2.66
CA LEU A 279 -16.33 15.16 3.43
C LEU A 279 -16.30 13.62 3.46
N VAL A 280 -15.61 12.99 2.51
CA VAL A 280 -15.56 11.53 2.41
C VAL A 280 -14.54 10.93 3.36
N TRP A 281 -13.45 11.63 3.66
CA TRP A 281 -12.34 11.07 4.45
C TRP A 281 -12.15 11.73 5.82
N GLU A 282 -12.80 12.84 6.10
CA GLU A 282 -12.82 13.49 7.41
C GLU A 282 -13.80 12.80 8.36
#